data_b6b0d447a5435e8360053c29923da97e
#
_entry.id   b6b0d447a5435e8360053c29923da97e
#
_cell.length_a   1.000
_cell.length_b   1.000
_cell.length_c   1.000
_cell.angle_alpha   90.00
_cell.angle_beta   90.00
_cell.angle_gamma   90.00
#
_symmetry.space_group_name_H-M   'P 1'
#
loop_
_entity.id
_entity.type
_entity.pdbx_description
1 polymer ?
#
loop_
_entity_poly.entity_id
_entity_poly.type
_entity_poly.pdbx_seq_one_letter_code
_entity_poly.pdbx_strand_id
1 'polypeptide(L)'
;VDLFGEHHLAELSALPGDGVELTQGLAAQGASGFVYTVRNNAGEIFWASPTGQPKAVKTGEEETERLRAFCGTEGLLSVARFNVLHDSYYAFANMKDAAICQKGGYVWYDNHSYHWLEPEKELARQYVTGLAAECAQLGFDELLLEELCYPTRGNLHKISYKDNTMEKKDALALVLTDLRAALEPYGVKLSLLLTENQILEDTSADSGVDLAALLPLVDGVYVQAADPEAVRAALAAPPEAERWPELVLITAE
;
A
#
# COMPACT_ATOMS: atom_id res chain seq x y z
N VAL A 1 13.91 -12.82 -10.77
CA VAL A 1 14.18 -12.93 -9.33
C VAL A 1 12.86 -13.12 -8.63
N ASP A 2 12.73 -14.18 -7.87
CA ASP A 2 11.54 -14.46 -7.07
C ASP A 2 11.61 -13.60 -5.79
N LEU A 3 11.03 -12.41 -5.86
CA LEU A 3 11.07 -11.45 -4.75
C LEU A 3 10.08 -11.79 -3.64
N PHE A 4 9.07 -12.61 -3.92
CA PHE A 4 7.94 -12.83 -3.01
C PHE A 4 7.81 -14.29 -2.56
N GLY A 5 8.95 -14.99 -2.43
CA GLY A 5 9.07 -16.27 -1.76
C GLY A 5 8.06 -17.33 -2.22
N GLU A 6 7.26 -17.82 -1.31
CA GLU A 6 6.30 -18.91 -1.55
C GLU A 6 5.22 -18.60 -2.60
N HIS A 7 4.97 -17.32 -2.89
CA HIS A 7 4.01 -16.90 -3.92
C HIS A 7 4.60 -16.86 -5.32
N HIS A 8 5.94 -17.00 -5.48
CA HIS A 8 6.61 -16.98 -6.79
C HIS A 8 6.16 -15.82 -7.69
N LEU A 9 6.15 -14.60 -7.15
CA LEU A 9 5.77 -13.40 -7.88
C LEU A 9 7.00 -12.65 -8.39
N ALA A 10 6.93 -12.15 -9.62
CA ALA A 10 7.94 -11.26 -10.18
C ALA A 10 7.50 -9.80 -10.08
N GLU A 11 8.39 -8.91 -9.68
CA GLU A 11 8.13 -7.48 -9.73
C GLU A 11 8.31 -6.96 -11.16
N LEU A 12 7.30 -6.30 -11.69
CA LEU A 12 7.35 -5.63 -12.98
C LEU A 12 7.80 -4.18 -12.80
N SER A 13 8.99 -3.85 -13.29
CA SER A 13 9.49 -2.47 -13.30
C SER A 13 8.82 -1.59 -14.37
N ALA A 14 8.25 -2.20 -15.40
CA ALA A 14 7.46 -1.58 -16.46
C ALA A 14 6.44 -2.60 -17.00
N LEU A 15 5.36 -2.10 -17.59
CA LEU A 15 4.39 -2.97 -18.26
C LEU A 15 4.99 -3.56 -19.54
N PRO A 16 4.96 -4.90 -19.71
CA PRO A 16 5.29 -5.54 -20.98
C PRO A 16 4.43 -5.02 -22.14
N GLY A 17 4.92 -5.20 -23.38
CA GLY A 17 4.22 -4.74 -24.57
C GLY A 17 2.89 -5.46 -24.81
N ASP A 18 2.86 -6.77 -24.50
CA ASP A 18 1.66 -7.60 -24.64
C ASP A 18 1.67 -8.79 -23.67
N GLY A 19 0.61 -9.60 -23.69
CA GLY A 19 0.46 -10.78 -22.83
C GLY A 19 1.45 -11.91 -23.12
N VAL A 20 2.00 -11.99 -24.34
CA VAL A 20 3.02 -12.98 -24.69
C VAL A 20 4.34 -12.62 -24.03
N GLU A 21 4.73 -11.35 -24.11
CA GLU A 21 5.93 -10.84 -23.42
C GLU A 21 5.80 -11.00 -21.89
N LEU A 22 4.64 -10.69 -21.32
CA LEU A 22 4.36 -10.92 -19.90
C LEU A 22 4.58 -12.39 -19.52
N THR A 23 3.89 -13.31 -20.18
CA THR A 23 3.92 -14.73 -19.81
C THR A 23 5.31 -15.35 -20.01
N GLN A 24 6.02 -14.99 -21.07
CA GLN A 24 7.40 -15.43 -21.31
C GLN A 24 8.36 -14.86 -20.25
N GLY A 25 8.21 -13.59 -19.89
CA GLY A 25 9.02 -12.94 -18.85
C GLY A 25 8.81 -13.58 -17.47
N LEU A 26 7.57 -13.88 -17.09
CA LEU A 26 7.25 -14.58 -15.85
C LEU A 26 7.77 -16.02 -15.85
N ALA A 27 7.56 -16.76 -16.92
CA ALA A 27 8.06 -18.13 -17.05
C ALA A 27 9.60 -18.22 -16.97
N ALA A 28 10.32 -17.26 -17.57
CA ALA A 28 11.77 -17.18 -17.48
C ALA A 28 12.29 -16.94 -16.06
N GLN A 29 11.48 -16.37 -15.19
CA GLN A 29 11.77 -16.13 -13.77
C GLN A 29 11.20 -17.23 -12.86
N GLY A 30 10.48 -18.21 -13.39
CA GLY A 30 9.76 -19.21 -12.59
C GLY A 30 8.59 -18.64 -11.80
N ALA A 31 8.08 -17.47 -12.20
CA ALA A 31 7.01 -16.78 -11.51
C ALA A 31 5.62 -17.25 -11.98
N SER A 32 4.68 -17.35 -11.04
CA SER A 32 3.27 -17.70 -11.26
C SER A 32 2.34 -16.48 -11.19
N GLY A 33 2.90 -15.29 -11.04
CA GLY A 33 2.18 -14.03 -10.99
C GLY A 33 3.12 -12.84 -10.96
N PHE A 34 2.56 -11.66 -10.80
CA PHE A 34 3.34 -10.42 -10.80
C PHE A 34 2.90 -9.43 -9.74
N VAL A 35 3.85 -8.58 -9.34
CA VAL A 35 3.61 -7.37 -8.57
C VAL A 35 3.89 -6.17 -9.46
N TYR A 36 2.97 -5.23 -9.51
CA TYR A 36 3.14 -3.99 -10.25
C TYR A 36 2.84 -2.78 -9.36
N THR A 37 3.77 -1.82 -9.33
CA THR A 37 3.56 -0.58 -8.57
C THR A 37 2.55 0.31 -9.33
N VAL A 38 1.34 0.37 -8.82
CA VAL A 38 0.26 1.18 -9.38
C VAL A 38 0.25 2.60 -8.81
N ARG A 39 0.77 2.79 -7.60
CA ARG A 39 0.91 4.10 -6.95
C ARG A 39 2.19 4.16 -6.13
N ASN A 40 3.08 5.10 -6.46
CA ASN A 40 4.42 5.19 -5.85
C ASN A 40 4.52 6.21 -4.69
N ASN A 41 5.71 6.35 -4.11
CA ASN A 41 6.00 7.24 -2.98
C ASN A 41 5.88 8.74 -3.31
N ALA A 42 5.82 9.14 -4.57
CA ALA A 42 5.56 10.53 -4.96
C ALA A 42 4.06 10.84 -5.06
N GLY A 43 3.20 9.81 -5.00
CA GLY A 43 1.77 9.88 -5.26
C GLY A 43 1.44 9.81 -6.76
N GLU A 44 2.38 9.33 -7.59
CA GLU A 44 2.15 9.10 -9.01
C GLU A 44 1.31 7.84 -9.21
N ILE A 45 0.40 7.91 -10.18
CA ILE A 45 -0.64 6.92 -10.46
C ILE A 45 -0.41 6.35 -11.85
N PHE A 46 -0.30 5.02 -11.97
CA PHE A 46 0.05 4.33 -13.21
C PHE A 46 -1.14 3.62 -13.88
N TRP A 47 -2.30 4.23 -13.82
CA TRP A 47 -3.49 3.93 -14.63
C TRP A 47 -4.25 5.23 -14.92
N ALA A 48 -5.16 5.23 -15.90
CA ALA A 48 -6.01 6.37 -16.24
C ALA A 48 -7.09 6.57 -15.18
N SER A 49 -6.70 7.18 -14.06
CA SER A 49 -7.56 7.39 -12.89
C SER A 49 -8.42 8.64 -13.03
N PRO A 50 -9.76 8.53 -12.96
CA PRO A 50 -10.64 9.70 -12.87
C PRO A 50 -10.61 10.37 -11.48
N THR A 51 -10.25 9.64 -10.41
CA THR A 51 -10.13 10.17 -9.04
C THR A 51 -8.80 10.88 -8.82
N GLY A 52 -7.74 10.41 -9.50
CA GLY A 52 -6.38 10.93 -9.33
C GLY A 52 -6.24 12.39 -9.73
N GLN A 53 -5.36 13.11 -9.04
CA GLN A 53 -4.99 14.46 -9.48
C GLN A 53 -4.39 14.39 -10.91
N PRO A 54 -4.80 15.25 -11.85
CA PRO A 54 -4.37 15.13 -13.27
C PRO A 54 -2.85 15.09 -13.48
N LYS A 55 -2.09 15.79 -12.64
CA LYS A 55 -0.62 15.78 -12.69
C LYS A 55 0.00 14.52 -12.10
N ALA A 56 -0.72 13.82 -11.25
CA ALA A 56 -0.28 12.56 -10.64
C ALA A 56 -0.45 11.38 -11.59
N VAL A 57 -1.44 11.40 -12.46
CA VAL A 57 -1.71 10.34 -13.44
C VAL A 57 -0.64 10.36 -14.54
N LYS A 58 0.10 9.24 -14.66
CA LYS A 58 1.26 9.11 -15.58
C LYS A 58 0.99 8.21 -16.78
N THR A 59 -0.15 7.55 -16.80
CA THR A 59 -0.49 6.50 -17.75
C THR A 59 -1.81 6.84 -18.43
N GLY A 60 -1.91 6.56 -19.73
CA GLY A 60 -3.13 6.76 -20.51
C GLY A 60 -4.04 5.52 -20.53
N GLU A 61 -5.12 5.62 -21.32
CA GLU A 61 -6.11 4.54 -21.45
C GLU A 61 -5.50 3.27 -22.08
N GLU A 62 -4.59 3.42 -23.04
CA GLU A 62 -3.98 2.27 -23.72
C GLU A 62 -3.22 1.37 -22.76
N GLU A 63 -2.35 1.94 -21.92
CA GLU A 63 -1.60 1.19 -20.91
C GLU A 63 -2.54 0.64 -19.82
N THR A 64 -3.58 1.37 -19.49
CA THR A 64 -4.59 0.94 -18.52
C THR A 64 -5.35 -0.28 -18.99
N GLU A 65 -5.78 -0.31 -20.27
CA GLU A 65 -6.43 -1.48 -20.87
C GLU A 65 -5.48 -2.69 -20.95
N ARG A 66 -4.20 -2.45 -21.25
CA ARG A 66 -3.17 -3.50 -21.21
C ARG A 66 -2.99 -4.07 -19.80
N LEU A 67 -2.92 -3.20 -18.79
CA LEU A 67 -2.85 -3.63 -17.39
C LEU A 67 -4.07 -4.46 -16.99
N ARG A 68 -5.27 -4.03 -17.38
CA ARG A 68 -6.52 -4.78 -17.18
C ARG A 68 -6.46 -6.18 -17.83
N ALA A 69 -5.96 -6.26 -19.05
CA ALA A 69 -5.80 -7.54 -19.73
C ALA A 69 -4.81 -8.48 -19.00
N PHE A 70 -3.75 -7.94 -18.42
CA PHE A 70 -2.78 -8.70 -17.64
C PHE A 70 -3.39 -9.24 -16.33
N CYS A 71 -4.14 -8.41 -15.61
CA CYS A 71 -4.87 -8.84 -14.40
C CYS A 71 -5.90 -9.94 -14.70
N GLY A 72 -6.50 -9.94 -15.90
CA GLY A 72 -7.45 -10.96 -16.33
C GLY A 72 -6.82 -12.25 -16.89
N THR A 73 -5.50 -12.40 -16.85
CA THR A 73 -4.83 -13.59 -17.38
C THR A 73 -5.03 -14.79 -16.45
N GLU A 74 -5.72 -15.82 -16.94
CA GLU A 74 -6.06 -17.01 -16.17
C GLU A 74 -4.79 -17.70 -15.62
N GLY A 75 -4.82 -18.02 -14.33
CA GLY A 75 -3.73 -18.72 -13.64
C GLY A 75 -2.56 -17.84 -13.21
N LEU A 76 -2.59 -16.53 -13.46
CA LEU A 76 -1.62 -15.59 -12.93
C LEU A 76 -2.19 -14.83 -11.73
N LEU A 77 -1.42 -14.76 -10.64
CA LEU A 77 -1.74 -13.88 -9.51
C LEU A 77 -1.24 -12.46 -9.82
N SER A 78 -2.14 -11.49 -9.71
CA SER A 78 -1.85 -10.07 -9.95
C SER A 78 -1.93 -9.27 -8.65
N VAL A 79 -0.82 -8.63 -8.27
CA VAL A 79 -0.71 -7.84 -7.03
C VAL A 79 -0.42 -6.39 -7.36
N ALA A 80 -1.30 -5.49 -6.93
CA ALA A 80 -1.12 -4.05 -7.03
C ALA A 80 -0.35 -3.53 -5.82
N ARG A 81 0.88 -3.06 -6.01
CA ARG A 81 1.64 -2.36 -4.97
C ARG A 81 1.21 -0.89 -4.91
N PHE A 82 0.69 -0.48 -3.76
CA PHE A 82 -0.03 0.77 -3.59
C PHE A 82 0.48 1.53 -2.37
N ASN A 83 1.16 2.66 -2.58
CA ASN A 83 1.50 3.55 -1.50
C ASN A 83 0.25 4.27 -0.98
N VAL A 84 0.01 4.22 0.34
CA VAL A 84 -1.25 4.70 0.92
C VAL A 84 -1.20 6.20 1.21
N LEU A 85 -0.18 6.67 1.93
CA LEU A 85 -0.21 7.98 2.56
C LEU A 85 0.74 9.01 1.94
N HIS A 86 1.70 8.61 1.11
CA HIS A 86 2.53 9.57 0.39
C HIS A 86 1.78 10.09 -0.83
N ASP A 87 1.56 11.39 -0.91
CA ASP A 87 0.99 12.04 -2.08
C ASP A 87 1.26 13.54 -2.09
N SER A 88 2.25 13.95 -2.87
CA SER A 88 2.56 15.36 -3.01
C SER A 88 1.51 16.13 -3.80
N TYR A 89 0.85 15.48 -4.76
CA TYR A 89 -0.13 16.13 -5.64
C TYR A 89 -1.43 16.45 -4.89
N TYR A 90 -1.98 15.44 -4.21
CA TYR A 90 -3.23 15.60 -3.46
C TYR A 90 -3.04 16.45 -2.21
N ALA A 91 -1.91 16.28 -1.51
CA ALA A 91 -1.57 17.04 -0.33
C ALA A 91 -1.51 18.55 -0.62
N PHE A 92 -0.89 18.97 -1.72
CA PHE A 92 -0.85 20.38 -2.11
C PHE A 92 -2.21 20.91 -2.57
N ALA A 93 -2.99 20.10 -3.27
CA ALA A 93 -4.30 20.51 -3.75
C ALA A 93 -5.31 20.69 -2.61
N ASN A 94 -5.18 19.93 -1.52
CA ASN A 94 -6.16 19.85 -0.43
C ASN A 94 -5.57 20.18 0.97
N MET A 95 -4.34 20.62 1.04
CA MET A 95 -3.61 21.12 2.22
C MET A 95 -4.24 20.73 3.58
N LYS A 96 -4.99 21.65 4.22
CA LYS A 96 -5.56 21.48 5.57
C LYS A 96 -6.60 20.38 5.66
N ASP A 97 -7.27 20.06 4.55
CA ASP A 97 -8.38 19.13 4.53
C ASP A 97 -7.94 17.67 4.32
N ALA A 98 -6.72 17.44 3.79
CA ALA A 98 -6.22 16.10 3.54
C ALA A 98 -4.77 15.85 3.98
N ALA A 99 -3.91 16.86 4.06
CA ALA A 99 -2.49 16.67 4.29
C ALA A 99 -2.07 16.79 5.75
N ILE A 100 -0.94 16.15 6.11
CA ILE A 100 -0.18 16.47 7.32
C ILE A 100 0.44 17.85 7.14
N CYS A 101 0.16 18.76 8.07
CA CYS A 101 0.59 20.14 8.00
C CYS A 101 1.56 20.51 9.11
N GLN A 102 2.37 21.54 8.86
CA GLN A 102 3.23 22.17 9.85
C GLN A 102 2.42 23.11 10.76
N LYS A 103 2.99 23.48 11.90
CA LYS A 103 2.42 24.46 12.84
C LYS A 103 2.10 25.82 12.19
N GLY A 104 2.75 26.16 11.08
CA GLY A 104 2.47 27.36 10.28
C GLY A 104 1.37 27.17 9.21
N GLY A 105 0.76 25.99 9.12
CA GLY A 105 -0.33 25.69 8.17
C GLY A 105 0.11 25.29 6.76
N TYR A 106 1.42 25.18 6.51
CA TYR A 106 1.95 24.66 5.25
C TYR A 106 1.98 23.13 5.28
N VAL A 107 1.91 22.48 4.09
CA VAL A 107 2.06 21.03 3.98
C VAL A 107 3.45 20.63 4.49
N TRP A 108 3.49 19.60 5.34
CA TRP A 108 4.74 19.08 5.87
C TRP A 108 5.37 18.09 4.86
N TYR A 109 6.69 17.93 4.90
CA TYR A 109 7.45 16.97 4.10
C TYR A 109 8.54 16.31 4.95
N ASP A 110 8.85 15.07 4.61
CA ASP A 110 9.90 14.29 5.25
C ASP A 110 11.31 14.60 4.67
N ASN A 111 12.31 13.83 5.10
CA ASN A 111 13.69 13.98 4.65
C ASN A 111 13.95 13.53 3.19
N HIS A 112 12.98 12.86 2.54
CA HIS A 112 12.99 12.53 1.12
C HIS A 112 12.14 13.49 0.28
N SER A 113 11.63 14.56 0.90
CA SER A 113 10.74 15.54 0.28
C SER A 113 9.37 14.98 -0.11
N TYR A 114 8.94 13.86 0.47
CA TYR A 114 7.58 13.36 0.30
C TYR A 114 6.61 14.11 1.21
N HIS A 115 5.43 14.38 0.67
CA HIS A 115 4.31 14.96 1.41
C HIS A 115 3.33 13.85 1.76
N TRP A 116 2.65 14.00 2.88
CA TRP A 116 1.87 12.94 3.50
C TRP A 116 0.41 13.35 3.65
N LEU A 117 -0.49 12.40 3.39
CA LEU A 117 -1.89 12.50 3.73
C LEU A 117 -2.07 12.19 5.22
N GLU A 118 -3.06 12.85 5.83
CA GLU A 118 -3.38 12.65 7.25
C GLU A 118 -4.48 11.59 7.38
N PRO A 119 -4.19 10.41 7.97
CA PRO A 119 -5.13 9.29 8.05
C PRO A 119 -6.45 9.62 8.75
N GLU A 120 -6.43 10.50 9.75
CA GLU A 120 -7.63 10.89 10.49
C GLU A 120 -8.59 11.74 9.65
N LYS A 121 -8.10 12.41 8.61
CA LYS A 121 -8.91 13.28 7.75
C LYS A 121 -9.75 12.49 6.76
N GLU A 122 -11.05 12.72 6.80
CA GLU A 122 -12.03 12.03 5.95
C GLU A 122 -11.73 12.19 4.46
N LEU A 123 -11.36 13.40 4.03
CA LEU A 123 -11.07 13.68 2.62
C LEU A 123 -9.86 12.87 2.12
N ALA A 124 -8.83 12.67 2.96
CA ALA A 124 -7.68 11.83 2.65
C ALA A 124 -8.11 10.35 2.48
N ARG A 125 -8.92 9.83 3.42
CA ARG A 125 -9.43 8.45 3.35
C ARG A 125 -10.34 8.23 2.14
N GLN A 126 -11.26 9.15 1.86
CA GLN A 126 -12.14 9.08 0.68
C GLN A 126 -11.34 9.03 -0.63
N TYR A 127 -10.27 9.83 -0.72
CA TYR A 127 -9.39 9.83 -1.88
C TYR A 127 -8.67 8.49 -2.05
N VAL A 128 -8.06 7.99 -0.98
CA VAL A 128 -7.31 6.72 -0.99
C VAL A 128 -8.24 5.53 -1.29
N THR A 129 -9.42 5.48 -0.68
CA THR A 129 -10.40 4.42 -0.93
C THR A 129 -10.97 4.47 -2.34
N GLY A 130 -11.18 5.66 -2.90
CA GLY A 130 -11.58 5.85 -4.29
C GLY A 130 -10.55 5.27 -5.26
N LEU A 131 -9.27 5.59 -5.07
CA LEU A 131 -8.17 5.03 -5.87
C LEU A 131 -8.04 3.50 -5.72
N ALA A 132 -8.21 2.97 -4.50
CA ALA A 132 -8.17 1.54 -4.25
C ALA A 132 -9.32 0.80 -4.97
N ALA A 133 -10.52 1.36 -4.96
CA ALA A 133 -11.66 0.80 -5.69
C ALA A 133 -11.42 0.79 -7.21
N GLU A 134 -10.78 1.81 -7.77
CA GLU A 134 -10.37 1.81 -9.19
C GLU A 134 -9.36 0.70 -9.49
N CYS A 135 -8.37 0.46 -8.61
CA CYS A 135 -7.43 -0.66 -8.75
C CYS A 135 -8.17 -2.01 -8.76
N ALA A 136 -9.15 -2.19 -7.87
CA ALA A 136 -9.98 -3.39 -7.85
C ALA A 136 -10.76 -3.58 -9.16
N GLN A 137 -11.26 -2.50 -9.75
CA GLN A 137 -11.95 -2.52 -11.05
C GLN A 137 -11.02 -2.85 -12.24
N LEU A 138 -9.71 -2.66 -12.09
CA LEU A 138 -8.72 -3.12 -13.07
C LEU A 138 -8.58 -4.65 -13.07
N GLY A 139 -9.03 -5.32 -12.01
CA GLY A 139 -9.03 -6.79 -11.91
C GLY A 139 -7.85 -7.37 -11.14
N PHE A 140 -7.12 -6.58 -10.37
CA PHE A 140 -6.10 -7.11 -9.47
C PHE A 140 -6.71 -8.07 -8.43
N ASP A 141 -6.00 -9.15 -8.14
CA ASP A 141 -6.39 -10.14 -7.12
C ASP A 141 -6.09 -9.64 -5.70
N GLU A 142 -5.06 -8.80 -5.57
CA GLU A 142 -4.57 -8.34 -4.28
C GLU A 142 -4.06 -6.90 -4.34
N LEU A 143 -4.36 -6.12 -3.31
CA LEU A 143 -3.82 -4.79 -3.07
C LEU A 143 -2.81 -4.86 -1.93
N LEU A 144 -1.53 -4.68 -2.26
CA LEU A 144 -0.41 -4.64 -1.31
C LEU A 144 -0.11 -3.20 -0.91
N LEU A 145 -0.47 -2.85 0.31
CA LEU A 145 -0.34 -1.51 0.86
C LEU A 145 1.07 -1.23 1.38
N GLU A 146 1.66 -0.12 0.91
CA GLU A 146 2.91 0.42 1.44
C GLU A 146 2.67 1.71 2.21
N GLU A 147 3.57 2.01 3.14
CA GLU A 147 3.61 3.28 3.88
C GLU A 147 2.27 3.62 4.55
N LEU A 148 1.59 2.61 5.10
CA LEU A 148 0.45 2.80 5.99
C LEU A 148 0.98 3.05 7.41
N CYS A 149 1.54 4.23 7.62
CA CYS A 149 2.11 4.66 8.91
C CYS A 149 2.15 6.19 9.00
N TYR A 150 2.32 6.71 10.19
CA TYR A 150 2.68 8.11 10.38
C TYR A 150 4.18 8.33 10.15
N PRO A 151 4.60 9.55 9.76
CA PRO A 151 6.00 9.85 9.54
C PRO A 151 6.83 9.64 10.82
N THR A 152 7.97 8.92 10.67
CA THR A 152 8.94 8.67 11.74
C THR A 152 10.29 9.35 11.49
N ARG A 153 10.45 10.03 10.36
CA ARG A 153 11.69 10.68 9.93
C ARG A 153 11.45 12.10 9.45
N GLY A 154 12.46 12.94 9.56
CA GLY A 154 12.40 14.34 9.16
C GLY A 154 12.17 15.26 10.35
N ASN A 155 11.73 16.49 10.09
CA ASN A 155 11.50 17.51 11.11
C ASN A 155 10.14 17.32 11.81
N LEU A 156 9.95 16.19 12.51
CA LEU A 156 8.69 15.78 13.15
C LEU A 156 8.16 16.85 14.11
N HIS A 157 9.02 17.57 14.82
CA HIS A 157 8.62 18.63 15.76
C HIS A 157 7.87 19.81 15.10
N LYS A 158 7.97 19.93 13.77
CA LYS A 158 7.22 20.94 13.00
C LYS A 158 5.79 20.52 12.69
N ILE A 159 5.46 19.23 12.76
CA ILE A 159 4.11 18.74 12.49
C ILE A 159 3.12 19.29 13.53
N SER A 160 1.92 19.58 13.08
CA SER A 160 0.80 19.96 13.92
C SER A 160 -0.29 18.90 13.89
N TYR A 161 -0.44 18.17 14.97
CA TYR A 161 -1.53 17.22 15.20
C TYR A 161 -2.61 17.82 16.15
N LYS A 162 -2.67 19.16 16.26
CA LYS A 162 -3.54 19.85 17.23
C LYS A 162 -5.03 19.59 17.03
N ASP A 163 -5.43 19.25 15.81
CA ASP A 163 -6.82 19.02 15.44
C ASP A 163 -7.16 17.50 15.40
N ASN A 164 -6.16 16.63 15.66
CA ASN A 164 -6.36 15.19 15.73
C ASN A 164 -7.03 14.81 17.06
N THR A 165 -7.94 13.86 17.00
CA THR A 165 -8.76 13.38 18.12
C THR A 165 -8.55 11.89 18.42
N MET A 166 -7.95 11.16 17.48
CA MET A 166 -7.69 9.73 17.59
C MET A 166 -6.21 9.44 17.94
N GLU A 167 -5.97 8.30 18.54
CA GLU A 167 -4.62 7.74 18.57
C GLU A 167 -4.19 7.35 17.13
N LYS A 168 -2.91 7.43 16.85
CA LYS A 168 -2.37 7.11 15.50
C LYS A 168 -2.79 5.73 15.01
N LYS A 169 -2.72 4.71 15.89
CA LYS A 169 -3.12 3.33 15.57
C LYS A 169 -4.58 3.22 15.15
N ASP A 170 -5.46 3.97 15.83
CA ASP A 170 -6.90 3.95 15.54
C ASP A 170 -7.20 4.63 14.20
N ALA A 171 -6.49 5.70 13.88
CA ALA A 171 -6.59 6.36 12.58
C ALA A 171 -6.12 5.44 11.44
N LEU A 172 -5.03 4.66 11.62
CA LEU A 172 -4.59 3.67 10.62
C LEU A 172 -5.58 2.50 10.50
N ALA A 173 -6.12 2.00 11.61
CA ALA A 173 -7.16 0.97 11.59
C ALA A 173 -8.43 1.44 10.87
N LEU A 174 -8.79 2.74 11.02
CA LEU A 174 -9.90 3.34 10.29
C LEU A 174 -9.65 3.37 8.78
N VAL A 175 -8.42 3.71 8.33
CA VAL A 175 -8.04 3.64 6.91
C VAL A 175 -8.22 2.22 6.37
N LEU A 176 -7.75 1.19 7.10
CA LEU A 176 -7.92 -0.21 6.68
C LEU A 176 -9.39 -0.63 6.64
N THR A 177 -10.19 -0.18 7.59
CA THR A 177 -11.63 -0.45 7.64
C THR A 177 -12.32 0.15 6.41
N ASP A 178 -12.02 1.39 6.08
CA ASP A 178 -12.57 2.08 4.90
C ASP A 178 -12.13 1.40 3.59
N LEU A 179 -10.85 1.02 3.49
CA LEU A 179 -10.31 0.29 2.34
C LEU A 179 -10.99 -1.08 2.17
N ARG A 180 -11.11 -1.84 3.25
CA ARG A 180 -11.80 -3.14 3.23
C ARG A 180 -13.24 -3.02 2.75
N ALA A 181 -13.99 -2.05 3.27
CA ALA A 181 -15.36 -1.81 2.84
C ALA A 181 -15.45 -1.44 1.35
N ALA A 182 -14.51 -0.63 0.84
CA ALA A 182 -14.45 -0.27 -0.57
C ALA A 182 -14.07 -1.43 -1.49
N LEU A 183 -13.28 -2.39 -1.01
CA LEU A 183 -12.81 -3.55 -1.77
C LEU A 183 -13.72 -4.78 -1.68
N GLU A 184 -14.59 -4.85 -0.65
CA GLU A 184 -15.50 -5.98 -0.43
C GLU A 184 -16.30 -6.40 -1.67
N PRO A 185 -16.90 -5.48 -2.47
CA PRO A 185 -17.66 -5.85 -3.64
C PRO A 185 -16.85 -6.54 -4.74
N TYR A 186 -15.55 -6.42 -4.72
CA TYR A 186 -14.64 -6.93 -5.75
C TYR A 186 -13.93 -8.22 -5.35
N GLY A 187 -13.97 -8.59 -4.06
CA GLY A 187 -13.30 -9.78 -3.54
C GLY A 187 -11.77 -9.70 -3.57
N VAL A 188 -11.20 -8.49 -3.65
CA VAL A 188 -9.75 -8.26 -3.69
C VAL A 188 -9.16 -8.44 -2.29
N LYS A 189 -8.06 -9.19 -2.18
CA LYS A 189 -7.29 -9.31 -0.94
C LYS A 189 -6.63 -7.99 -0.57
N LEU A 190 -6.56 -7.70 0.72
CA LEU A 190 -5.91 -6.53 1.28
C LEU A 190 -4.72 -6.95 2.13
N SER A 191 -3.51 -6.55 1.74
CA SER A 191 -2.28 -6.94 2.43
C SER A 191 -1.41 -5.74 2.78
N LEU A 192 -0.57 -5.89 3.81
CA LEU A 192 0.39 -4.87 4.23
C LEU A 192 1.80 -5.27 3.84
N LEU A 193 2.58 -4.32 3.33
CA LEU A 193 4.02 -4.41 3.26
C LEU A 193 4.59 -3.74 4.51
N LEU A 194 5.16 -4.52 5.40
CA LEU A 194 5.77 -4.06 6.64
C LEU A 194 7.29 -4.22 6.61
N THR A 195 7.99 -3.36 7.33
CA THR A 195 9.41 -3.58 7.62
C THR A 195 9.56 -4.57 8.78
N GLU A 196 10.68 -5.31 8.81
CA GLU A 196 11.01 -6.19 9.92
C GLU A 196 10.98 -5.44 11.27
N ASN A 197 11.45 -4.20 11.29
CA ASN A 197 11.45 -3.34 12.48
C ASN A 197 10.04 -3.05 13.00
N GLN A 198 9.07 -2.82 12.09
CA GLN A 198 7.66 -2.61 12.47
C GLN A 198 7.01 -3.88 13.05
N ILE A 199 7.59 -5.05 12.78
CA ILE A 199 7.10 -6.33 13.29
C ILE A 199 7.77 -6.70 14.62
N LEU A 200 9.09 -6.50 14.74
CA LEU A 200 9.88 -6.95 15.89
C LEU A 200 9.98 -5.92 17.01
N GLU A 201 9.73 -4.63 16.71
CA GLU A 201 9.80 -3.55 17.69
C GLU A 201 8.43 -2.89 17.86
N ASP A 202 8.15 -2.38 19.05
CA ASP A 202 6.96 -1.56 19.29
C ASP A 202 7.18 -0.15 18.71
N THR A 203 6.71 0.06 17.50
CA THR A 203 6.75 1.35 16.82
C THR A 203 5.42 2.11 16.88
N SER A 204 4.43 1.58 17.59
CA SER A 204 3.04 2.07 17.57
C SER A 204 2.90 3.52 18.04
N ALA A 205 3.66 3.95 19.05
CA ALA A 205 3.63 5.32 19.54
C ALA A 205 4.10 6.35 18.51
N ASP A 206 5.12 5.99 17.72
CA ASP A 206 5.71 6.89 16.73
C ASP A 206 5.02 6.78 15.36
N SER A 207 4.91 5.57 14.82
CA SER A 207 4.39 5.29 13.49
C SER A 207 2.88 5.04 13.44
N GLY A 208 2.26 4.70 14.56
CA GLY A 208 0.87 4.21 14.61
C GLY A 208 0.70 2.75 14.19
N VAL A 209 1.79 2.05 13.79
CA VAL A 209 1.73 0.65 13.41
C VAL A 209 1.64 -0.21 14.67
N ASP A 210 0.42 -0.61 15.00
CA ASP A 210 0.08 -1.53 16.09
C ASP A 210 -0.42 -2.84 15.47
N LEU A 211 0.38 -3.90 15.57
CA LEU A 211 0.07 -5.18 14.94
C LEU A 211 -1.24 -5.78 15.45
N ALA A 212 -1.53 -5.64 16.74
CA ALA A 212 -2.78 -6.15 17.31
C ALA A 212 -4.02 -5.45 16.76
N ALA A 213 -3.90 -4.17 16.42
CA ALA A 213 -4.98 -3.39 15.83
C ALA A 213 -5.13 -3.63 14.31
N LEU A 214 -4.02 -3.81 13.59
CA LEU A 214 -4.01 -3.83 12.12
C LEU A 214 -4.14 -5.23 11.51
N LEU A 215 -3.49 -6.26 12.09
CA LEU A 215 -3.47 -7.61 11.50
C LEU A 215 -4.86 -8.25 11.32
N PRO A 216 -5.82 -8.09 12.24
CA PRO A 216 -7.17 -8.63 12.02
C PRO A 216 -7.93 -8.02 10.83
N LEU A 217 -7.45 -6.87 10.31
CA LEU A 217 -8.09 -6.12 9.23
C LEU A 217 -7.54 -6.45 7.85
N VAL A 218 -6.51 -7.29 7.73
CA VAL A 218 -5.84 -7.61 6.47
C VAL A 218 -5.80 -9.10 6.19
N ASP A 219 -5.53 -9.46 4.95
CA ASP A 219 -5.48 -10.85 4.47
C ASP A 219 -4.05 -11.37 4.41
N GLY A 220 -3.06 -10.49 4.25
CA GLY A 220 -1.66 -10.85 4.16
C GLY A 220 -0.73 -9.80 4.76
N VAL A 221 0.47 -10.25 5.14
CA VAL A 221 1.61 -9.41 5.52
C VAL A 221 2.81 -9.84 4.70
N TYR A 222 3.36 -8.90 3.98
CA TYR A 222 4.59 -9.05 3.21
C TYR A 222 5.74 -8.39 3.96
N VAL A 223 6.87 -9.08 4.07
CA VAL A 223 8.06 -8.54 4.74
C VAL A 223 9.34 -9.13 4.17
N GLN A 224 10.34 -8.26 3.97
CA GLN A 224 11.72 -8.68 3.75
C GLN A 224 12.40 -8.78 5.12
N ALA A 225 12.69 -9.99 5.56
CA ALA A 225 13.20 -10.28 6.90
C ALA A 225 14.66 -10.72 6.85
N ALA A 226 15.50 -10.12 7.69
CA ALA A 226 16.85 -10.61 7.99
C ALA A 226 16.81 -11.80 8.95
N ASP A 227 15.80 -11.82 9.85
CA ASP A 227 15.51 -12.95 10.76
C ASP A 227 14.08 -13.48 10.51
N PRO A 228 13.89 -14.37 9.52
CA PRO A 228 12.58 -14.94 9.20
C PRO A 228 11.91 -15.69 10.36
N GLU A 229 12.69 -16.35 11.23
CA GLU A 229 12.16 -17.12 12.36
C GLU A 229 11.60 -16.19 13.44
N ALA A 230 12.28 -15.08 13.73
CA ALA A 230 11.77 -14.07 14.66
C ALA A 230 10.47 -13.45 14.14
N VAL A 231 10.41 -13.14 12.85
CA VAL A 231 9.20 -12.61 12.19
C VAL A 231 8.05 -13.60 12.26
N ARG A 232 8.29 -14.90 11.95
CA ARG A 232 7.26 -15.94 12.05
C ARG A 232 6.73 -16.07 13.48
N ALA A 233 7.61 -16.00 14.47
CA ALA A 233 7.21 -16.06 15.86
C ALA A 233 6.39 -14.84 16.29
N ALA A 234 6.77 -13.64 15.86
CA ALA A 234 6.07 -12.39 16.16
C ALA A 234 4.68 -12.31 15.50
N LEU A 235 4.53 -12.89 14.30
CA LEU A 235 3.28 -12.91 13.55
C LEU A 235 2.49 -14.21 13.71
N ALA A 236 2.83 -15.05 14.70
CA ALA A 236 2.04 -16.25 14.98
C ALA A 236 0.63 -15.89 15.42
N ALA A 237 -0.37 -16.56 14.81
CA ALA A 237 -1.77 -16.32 15.15
C ALA A 237 -2.05 -16.64 16.62
N PRO A 238 -2.68 -15.74 17.39
CA PRO A 238 -3.14 -16.08 18.74
C PRO A 238 -4.23 -17.17 18.65
N PRO A 239 -4.31 -18.05 19.69
CA PRO A 239 -5.23 -19.19 19.67
C PRO A 239 -6.71 -18.83 19.46
N GLU A 240 -7.10 -17.62 19.84
CA GLU A 240 -8.46 -17.09 19.76
C GLU A 240 -8.74 -16.31 18.45
N ALA A 241 -7.76 -16.18 17.56
CA ALA A 241 -7.94 -15.41 16.33
C ALA A 241 -8.90 -16.11 15.37
N GLU A 242 -10.04 -15.49 15.11
CA GLU A 242 -11.00 -15.93 14.06
C GLU A 242 -10.45 -15.66 12.66
N ARG A 243 -9.60 -14.64 12.53
CA ARG A 243 -8.96 -14.23 11.29
C ARG A 243 -7.52 -13.79 11.58
N TRP A 244 -6.59 -14.25 10.76
CA TRP A 244 -5.19 -13.85 10.83
C TRP A 244 -4.57 -13.82 9.44
N PRO A 245 -3.73 -12.83 9.13
CA PRO A 245 -3.15 -12.69 7.81
C PRO A 245 -2.14 -13.80 7.50
N GLU A 246 -2.03 -14.12 6.21
CA GLU A 246 -0.96 -14.95 5.68
C GLU A 246 0.38 -14.17 5.72
N LEU A 247 1.45 -14.83 6.16
CA LEU A 247 2.79 -14.24 6.10
C LEU A 247 3.49 -14.61 4.80
N VAL A 248 3.90 -13.60 4.04
CA VAL A 248 4.69 -13.73 2.82
C VAL A 248 6.09 -13.15 3.05
N LEU A 249 7.09 -14.02 3.08
CA LEU A 249 8.48 -13.59 3.19
C LEU A 249 9.03 -13.21 1.81
N ILE A 250 9.50 -11.99 1.68
CA ILE A 250 10.19 -11.50 0.50
C ILE A 250 11.65 -11.95 0.59
N THR A 251 12.15 -12.65 -0.43
CA THR A 251 13.55 -13.05 -0.49
C THR A 251 14.43 -11.84 -0.80
N ALA A 252 15.50 -11.66 -0.03
CA ALA A 252 16.55 -10.71 -0.38
C ALA A 252 17.35 -11.25 -1.57
N GLU A 253 17.68 -10.38 -2.53
CA GLU A 253 18.65 -10.70 -3.59
C GLU A 253 20.08 -10.86 -3.06
#